data_8bd37527dd874742f6e37771b637d96a
#
_entry.id   8bd37527dd874742f6e37771b637d96a
#
_cell.length_a   1.000
_cell.length_b   1.000
_cell.length_c   1.000
_cell.angle_alpha   90.00
_cell.angle_beta   90.00
_cell.angle_gamma   90.00
#
_symmetry.space_group_name_H-M   'P 1'
#
loop_
_entity.id
_entity.type
_entity.pdbx_description
1 polymer ?
#
loop_
_entity_poly.entity_id
_entity_poly.type
_entity_poly.pdbx_seq_one_letter_code
_entity_poly.pdbx_strand_id
1 'polypeptide(L)'
;RCVDPEIVGFDVVAVDAATGRQYWRYDHELPDDLRICCGRNNRGVSILGDTLYMSTLDAKLAAIDARTGNLKWAKEVAPYESGYSKTAAPLIVKDQVVTGIAGGEYGIRGFLDSYNAETGDLLWRTNTIPGPDEPGNQTWAGESWRTGGSPTWITGSYDPDLDLVYWGTGNPGPDWNGDVRMGDNLYSDSALALNGVTGNLEWYFQFTPHDIHDWDAIQVPILGDIMYEGEMRKVMMWANRNAFYYTLDRETGEFLV
;
A
#
# COMPACT_ATOMS: atom_id res chain seq x y z
N ARG A 1 -10.33 -15.63 22.52
CA ARG A 1 -11.80 -15.63 22.35
C ARG A 1 -12.06 -15.71 20.88
N CYS A 2 -12.74 -16.76 20.44
CA CYS A 2 -13.14 -16.92 19.04
C CYS A 2 -14.00 -15.72 18.63
N VAL A 3 -13.69 -15.15 17.48
CA VAL A 3 -14.47 -14.07 16.86
C VAL A 3 -15.84 -14.66 16.52
N ASP A 4 -16.89 -13.92 16.83
CA ASP A 4 -18.26 -14.29 16.52
C ASP A 4 -18.40 -14.57 15.02
N PRO A 5 -18.84 -15.78 14.58
CA PRO A 5 -18.94 -16.11 13.18
C PRO A 5 -20.04 -15.33 12.42
N GLU A 6 -20.82 -14.50 13.11
CA GLU A 6 -21.88 -13.68 12.51
C GLU A 6 -21.39 -12.31 11.98
N ILE A 7 -20.12 -11.92 12.17
CA ILE A 7 -19.58 -10.73 11.52
C ILE A 7 -18.99 -11.14 10.15
N VAL A 8 -19.87 -11.34 9.19
CA VAL A 8 -19.54 -11.88 7.85
C VAL A 8 -19.21 -10.76 6.84
N GLY A 9 -19.33 -9.48 7.23
CA GLY A 9 -19.18 -8.34 6.34
C GLY A 9 -17.94 -7.49 6.59
N PHE A 10 -17.53 -6.75 5.57
CA PHE A 10 -16.60 -5.64 5.66
C PHE A 10 -17.43 -4.35 5.71
N ASP A 11 -17.66 -3.83 6.93
CA ASP A 11 -18.64 -2.80 7.16
C ASP A 11 -17.98 -1.46 7.47
N VAL A 12 -18.62 -0.38 7.01
CA VAL A 12 -18.36 0.99 7.46
C VAL A 12 -19.59 1.52 8.17
N VAL A 13 -19.39 2.01 9.39
CA VAL A 13 -20.48 2.54 10.21
C VAL A 13 -20.20 4.00 10.57
N ALA A 14 -21.15 4.89 10.29
CA ALA A 14 -21.10 6.26 10.80
C ALA A 14 -21.90 6.36 12.10
N VAL A 15 -21.25 6.91 13.11
CA VAL A 15 -21.85 7.09 14.43
C VAL A 15 -21.73 8.54 14.92
N ASP A 16 -22.68 8.97 15.71
CA ASP A 16 -22.62 10.22 16.44
C ASP A 16 -21.49 10.16 17.49
N ALA A 17 -20.56 11.10 17.43
CA ALA A 17 -19.38 11.07 18.28
C ALA A 17 -19.65 11.24 19.77
N ALA A 18 -20.78 11.88 20.14
CA ALA A 18 -21.13 12.13 21.52
C ALA A 18 -21.98 11.01 22.11
N THR A 19 -22.88 10.41 21.32
CA THR A 19 -23.89 9.46 21.80
C THR A 19 -23.67 8.03 21.35
N GLY A 20 -22.82 7.80 20.35
CA GLY A 20 -22.62 6.50 19.71
C GLY A 20 -23.80 6.05 18.84
N ARG A 21 -24.82 6.90 18.64
CA ARG A 21 -25.96 6.56 17.79
C ARG A 21 -25.51 6.37 16.34
N GLN A 22 -25.85 5.22 15.75
CA GLN A 22 -25.59 4.94 14.34
C GLN A 22 -26.45 5.83 13.45
N TYR A 23 -25.81 6.48 12.47
CA TYR A 23 -26.47 7.21 11.40
C TYR A 23 -26.77 6.32 10.20
N TRP A 24 -25.76 5.59 9.72
CA TRP A 24 -25.87 4.67 8.60
C TRP A 24 -24.81 3.56 8.72
N ARG A 25 -24.99 2.51 7.92
CA ARG A 25 -24.06 1.41 7.75
C ARG A 25 -23.97 1.06 6.27
N TYR A 26 -22.77 0.81 5.78
CA TYR A 26 -22.47 0.24 4.49
C TYR A 26 -21.88 -1.15 4.72
N ASP A 27 -22.51 -2.17 4.14
CA ASP A 27 -22.07 -3.56 4.21
C ASP A 27 -21.49 -3.95 2.84
N HIS A 28 -20.26 -4.49 2.84
CA HIS A 28 -19.60 -5.03 1.66
C HIS A 28 -19.61 -6.55 1.73
N GLU A 29 -20.31 -7.19 0.78
CA GLU A 29 -20.35 -8.63 0.68
C GLU A 29 -19.05 -9.15 0.08
N LEU A 30 -18.39 -10.08 0.79
CA LEU A 30 -17.19 -10.75 0.33
C LEU A 30 -17.53 -12.10 -0.30
N PRO A 31 -16.80 -12.55 -1.35
CA PRO A 31 -16.95 -13.89 -1.91
C PRO A 31 -16.70 -15.00 -0.87
N ASP A 32 -17.47 -16.09 -0.95
CA ASP A 32 -17.36 -17.22 -0.02
C ASP A 32 -16.03 -18.00 -0.19
N ASP A 33 -15.44 -17.95 -1.39
CA ASP A 33 -14.20 -18.63 -1.74
C ASP A 33 -12.94 -17.76 -1.58
N LEU A 34 -13.09 -16.58 -0.94
CA LEU A 34 -12.01 -15.64 -0.74
C LEU A 34 -10.87 -16.26 0.07
N ARG A 35 -9.66 -16.20 -0.50
CA ARG A 35 -8.42 -16.65 0.15
C ARG A 35 -7.56 -15.44 0.46
N ILE A 36 -7.31 -15.21 1.74
CA ILE A 36 -6.49 -14.09 2.23
C ILE A 36 -5.51 -14.59 3.27
N CYS A 37 -4.32 -13.96 3.31
CA CYS A 37 -3.39 -14.12 4.42
C CYS A 37 -3.89 -13.39 5.66
N CYS A 38 -3.54 -13.93 6.82
CA CYS A 38 -3.40 -13.15 8.07
C CYS A 38 -4.72 -12.59 8.64
N GLY A 39 -5.85 -13.12 8.20
CA GLY A 39 -7.18 -12.79 8.71
C GLY A 39 -7.85 -11.62 7.98
N ARG A 40 -9.08 -11.32 8.40
CA ARG A 40 -9.91 -10.26 7.81
C ARG A 40 -9.52 -8.91 8.40
N ASN A 41 -8.54 -8.24 7.79
CA ASN A 41 -8.03 -6.95 8.26
C ASN A 41 -8.43 -5.82 7.31
N ASN A 42 -8.90 -4.72 7.88
CA ASN A 42 -9.02 -3.43 7.20
C ASN A 42 -8.41 -2.36 8.11
N ARG A 43 -7.56 -1.48 7.56
CA ARG A 43 -6.84 -0.48 8.33
C ARG A 43 -7.46 0.91 8.24
N GLY A 44 -8.70 0.98 7.79
CA GLY A 44 -9.48 2.21 7.80
C GLY A 44 -9.92 2.69 6.42
N VAL A 45 -10.44 3.89 6.43
CA VAL A 45 -10.97 4.60 5.26
C VAL A 45 -10.31 5.96 5.14
N SER A 46 -10.35 6.55 3.94
CA SER A 46 -9.97 7.93 3.71
C SER A 46 -11.19 8.76 3.34
N ILE A 47 -11.12 10.07 3.52
CA ILE A 47 -12.19 10.98 3.17
C ILE A 47 -11.67 12.13 2.30
N LEU A 48 -12.40 12.45 1.23
CA LEU A 48 -12.23 13.65 0.44
C LEU A 48 -13.59 14.28 0.17
N GLY A 49 -13.80 15.50 0.68
CA GLY A 49 -15.11 16.14 0.66
C GLY A 49 -16.19 15.29 1.34
N ASP A 50 -17.23 14.94 0.61
CA ASP A 50 -18.34 14.11 1.08
C ASP A 50 -18.22 12.63 0.60
N THR A 51 -17.02 12.17 0.33
CA THR A 51 -16.79 10.79 -0.16
C THR A 51 -15.77 10.07 0.73
N LEU A 52 -16.13 8.88 1.21
CA LEU A 52 -15.25 7.94 1.88
C LEU A 52 -14.72 6.93 0.85
N TYR A 53 -13.45 6.57 0.97
CA TYR A 53 -12.82 5.54 0.14
C TYR A 53 -12.36 4.40 1.02
N MET A 54 -12.71 3.18 0.61
CA MET A 54 -12.42 1.94 1.33
C MET A 54 -11.80 0.91 0.40
N SER A 55 -10.71 0.29 0.84
CA SER A 55 -10.17 -0.92 0.23
C SER A 55 -10.90 -2.15 0.75
N THR A 56 -11.14 -3.16 -0.09
CA THR A 56 -11.82 -4.39 0.30
C THR A 56 -10.97 -5.62 0.08
N LEU A 57 -11.22 -6.69 0.84
CA LEU A 57 -10.41 -7.92 0.78
C LEU A 57 -10.55 -8.67 -0.55
N ASP A 58 -11.63 -8.47 -1.29
CA ASP A 58 -11.82 -8.95 -2.66
C ASP A 58 -11.19 -8.02 -3.71
N ALA A 59 -10.14 -7.31 -3.30
CA ALA A 59 -9.30 -6.44 -4.13
C ALA A 59 -10.05 -5.33 -4.88
N LYS A 60 -11.12 -4.76 -4.27
CA LYS A 60 -11.83 -3.60 -4.82
C LYS A 60 -11.49 -2.31 -4.07
N LEU A 61 -11.71 -1.19 -4.73
CA LEU A 61 -11.75 0.14 -4.14
C LEU A 61 -13.18 0.67 -4.25
N ALA A 62 -13.79 1.00 -3.12
CA ALA A 62 -15.15 1.52 -3.04
C ALA A 62 -15.15 2.99 -2.62
N ALA A 63 -16.00 3.81 -3.26
CA ALA A 63 -16.32 5.17 -2.87
C ALA A 63 -17.76 5.22 -2.34
N ILE A 64 -17.91 5.75 -1.14
CA ILE A 64 -19.15 5.74 -0.37
C ILE A 64 -19.50 7.18 -0.02
N ASP A 65 -20.75 7.55 -0.16
CA ASP A 65 -21.24 8.86 0.28
C ASP A 65 -21.16 8.96 1.82
N ALA A 66 -20.36 9.90 2.30
CA ALA A 66 -20.08 10.04 3.73
C ALA A 66 -21.31 10.47 4.57
N ARG A 67 -22.34 11.04 3.96
CA ARG A 67 -23.56 11.48 4.64
C ARG A 67 -24.61 10.40 4.73
N THR A 68 -24.69 9.53 3.70
CA THR A 68 -25.79 8.57 3.55
C THR A 68 -25.36 7.11 3.68
N GLY A 69 -24.07 6.79 3.50
CA GLY A 69 -23.54 5.44 3.41
C GLY A 69 -23.81 4.75 2.05
N ASN A 70 -24.37 5.47 1.07
CA ASN A 70 -24.64 4.89 -0.23
C ASN A 70 -23.37 4.73 -1.05
N LEU A 71 -23.23 3.59 -1.73
CA LEU A 71 -22.15 3.37 -2.67
C LEU A 71 -22.27 4.33 -3.86
N LYS A 72 -21.21 5.09 -4.15
CA LYS A 72 -21.11 5.93 -5.34
C LYS A 72 -20.54 5.15 -6.52
N TRP A 73 -19.43 4.45 -6.29
CA TRP A 73 -18.81 3.55 -7.25
C TRP A 73 -17.94 2.51 -6.53
N ALA A 74 -17.69 1.38 -7.19
CA ALA A 74 -16.67 0.41 -6.81
C ALA A 74 -15.91 -0.05 -8.06
N LYS A 75 -14.60 -0.20 -7.91
CA LYS A 75 -13.70 -0.64 -9.00
C LYS A 75 -12.96 -1.90 -8.56
N GLU A 76 -12.93 -2.90 -9.38
CA GLU A 76 -12.03 -4.03 -9.25
C GLU A 76 -10.61 -3.54 -9.58
N VAL A 77 -9.69 -3.73 -8.63
CA VAL A 77 -8.29 -3.30 -8.75
C VAL A 77 -7.43 -4.44 -9.31
N ALA A 78 -7.72 -5.65 -8.88
CA ALA A 78 -7.08 -6.87 -9.34
C ALA A 78 -8.01 -8.08 -9.09
N PRO A 79 -7.82 -9.20 -9.82
CA PRO A 79 -8.62 -10.41 -9.60
C PRO A 79 -8.25 -11.06 -8.27
N TYR A 80 -9.18 -11.11 -7.31
CA TYR A 80 -8.94 -11.72 -5.99
C TYR A 80 -8.66 -13.22 -6.09
N GLU A 81 -9.19 -13.89 -7.12
CA GLU A 81 -8.97 -15.32 -7.38
C GLU A 81 -7.49 -15.64 -7.66
N SER A 82 -6.73 -14.64 -8.11
CA SER A 82 -5.28 -14.73 -8.33
C SER A 82 -4.46 -14.45 -7.06
N GLY A 83 -5.12 -14.30 -5.89
CA GLY A 83 -4.46 -14.07 -4.61
C GLY A 83 -4.32 -12.60 -4.21
N TYR A 84 -4.83 -11.67 -5.02
CA TYR A 84 -4.81 -10.24 -4.67
C TYR A 84 -5.86 -9.92 -3.61
N SER A 85 -5.49 -9.05 -2.66
CA SER A 85 -6.40 -8.50 -1.66
C SER A 85 -5.99 -7.07 -1.30
N LYS A 86 -6.80 -6.36 -0.51
CA LYS A 86 -6.47 -4.99 -0.09
C LYS A 86 -6.81 -4.80 1.38
N THR A 87 -5.82 -4.37 2.15
CA THR A 87 -5.92 -4.23 3.61
C THR A 87 -5.57 -2.82 4.10
N ALA A 88 -4.95 -1.98 3.26
CA ALA A 88 -4.58 -0.60 3.59
C ALA A 88 -5.76 0.35 3.49
N ALA A 89 -5.80 1.38 4.33
CA ALA A 89 -6.59 2.56 4.05
C ALA A 89 -6.03 3.25 2.79
N PRO A 90 -6.88 3.71 1.85
CA PRO A 90 -6.41 4.50 0.73
C PRO A 90 -5.77 5.81 1.18
N LEU A 91 -4.86 6.38 0.39
CA LEU A 91 -4.24 7.68 0.63
C LEU A 91 -4.81 8.72 -0.33
N ILE A 92 -5.26 9.86 0.19
CA ILE A 92 -5.71 10.97 -0.65
C ILE A 92 -4.50 11.80 -1.07
N VAL A 93 -4.37 11.99 -2.39
CA VAL A 93 -3.34 12.81 -3.02
C VAL A 93 -4.03 13.79 -3.97
N LYS A 94 -4.25 15.04 -3.53
CA LYS A 94 -5.03 16.04 -4.29
C LYS A 94 -6.45 15.53 -4.57
N ASP A 95 -6.80 15.34 -5.84
CA ASP A 95 -8.06 14.79 -6.34
C ASP A 95 -7.99 13.31 -6.72
N GLN A 96 -6.96 12.62 -6.22
CA GLN A 96 -6.68 11.22 -6.51
C GLN A 96 -6.74 10.37 -5.24
N VAL A 97 -7.01 9.08 -5.44
CA VAL A 97 -6.99 8.05 -4.40
C VAL A 97 -5.90 7.05 -4.73
N VAL A 98 -4.79 7.10 -3.98
CA VAL A 98 -3.68 6.16 -4.12
C VAL A 98 -3.90 4.96 -3.20
N THR A 99 -3.67 3.77 -3.71
CA THR A 99 -3.95 2.54 -2.98
C THR A 99 -3.00 1.42 -3.36
N GLY A 100 -2.60 0.65 -2.34
CA GLY A 100 -1.74 -0.52 -2.50
C GLY A 100 -2.51 -1.84 -2.61
N ILE A 101 -1.75 -2.92 -2.69
CA ILE A 101 -2.23 -4.30 -2.83
C ILE A 101 -1.56 -5.22 -1.80
N ALA A 102 -2.26 -6.24 -1.34
CA ALA A 102 -1.77 -7.34 -0.52
C ALA A 102 -1.84 -8.65 -1.29
N GLY A 103 -1.27 -9.72 -0.75
CA GLY A 103 -1.29 -11.07 -1.32
C GLY A 103 0.07 -11.57 -1.77
N GLY A 104 1.18 -11.03 -1.24
CA GLY A 104 2.54 -11.46 -1.57
C GLY A 104 2.77 -12.96 -1.47
N GLU A 105 2.13 -13.61 -0.51
CA GLU A 105 2.19 -15.04 -0.23
C GLU A 105 1.56 -15.92 -1.34
N TYR A 106 0.75 -15.34 -2.21
CA TYR A 106 0.02 -16.05 -3.26
C TYR A 106 0.66 -15.91 -4.65
N GLY A 107 1.90 -15.42 -4.72
CA GLY A 107 2.62 -15.29 -5.99
C GLY A 107 2.06 -14.20 -6.89
N ILE A 108 1.66 -13.08 -6.31
CA ILE A 108 1.25 -11.88 -7.04
C ILE A 108 2.49 -11.08 -7.48
N ARG A 109 2.29 -10.12 -8.36
CA ARG A 109 3.24 -9.02 -8.62
C ARG A 109 2.68 -7.75 -7.99
N GLY A 110 3.39 -7.20 -7.01
CA GLY A 110 2.95 -6.01 -6.28
C GLY A 110 2.89 -4.75 -7.15
N PHE A 111 2.04 -3.82 -6.75
CA PHE A 111 1.88 -2.52 -7.40
C PHE A 111 1.23 -1.48 -6.50
N LEU A 112 1.30 -0.23 -6.92
CA LEU A 112 0.50 0.90 -6.44
C LEU A 112 -0.34 1.43 -7.59
N ASP A 113 -1.58 1.79 -7.29
CA ASP A 113 -2.51 2.41 -8.22
C ASP A 113 -2.96 3.78 -7.71
N SER A 114 -3.23 4.68 -8.64
CA SER A 114 -3.98 5.91 -8.38
C SER A 114 -5.24 5.96 -9.22
N TYR A 115 -6.31 6.39 -8.59
CA TYR A 115 -7.63 6.53 -9.21
C TYR A 115 -8.13 7.97 -9.09
N ASN A 116 -8.84 8.44 -10.11
CA ASN A 116 -9.60 9.68 -10.01
C ASN A 116 -10.65 9.54 -8.89
N ALA A 117 -10.65 10.45 -7.93
CA ALA A 117 -11.51 10.35 -6.75
C ALA A 117 -13.00 10.44 -7.07
N GLU A 118 -13.38 11.18 -8.12
CA GLU A 118 -14.79 11.36 -8.50
C GLU A 118 -15.32 10.19 -9.33
N THR A 119 -14.56 9.73 -10.34
CA THR A 119 -15.03 8.75 -11.33
C THR A 119 -14.58 7.32 -11.03
N GLY A 120 -13.52 7.15 -10.23
CA GLY A 120 -12.87 5.86 -10.01
C GLY A 120 -12.10 5.34 -11.22
N ASP A 121 -11.76 6.20 -12.18
CA ASP A 121 -10.94 5.78 -13.31
C ASP A 121 -9.49 5.68 -12.90
N LEU A 122 -8.81 4.62 -13.36
CA LEU A 122 -7.38 4.42 -13.13
C LEU A 122 -6.59 5.51 -13.84
N LEU A 123 -5.75 6.22 -13.09
CA LEU A 123 -4.87 7.26 -13.61
C LEU A 123 -3.47 6.73 -13.93
N TRP A 124 -2.90 5.97 -12.99
CA TRP A 124 -1.61 5.31 -13.18
C TRP A 124 -1.49 4.05 -12.33
N ARG A 125 -0.65 3.12 -12.79
CA ARG A 125 -0.18 1.95 -12.04
C ARG A 125 1.33 1.91 -12.06
N THR A 126 1.95 1.74 -10.90
CA THR A 126 3.39 1.54 -10.75
C THR A 126 3.64 0.18 -10.13
N ASN A 127 4.24 -0.74 -10.88
CA ASN A 127 4.62 -2.04 -10.36
C ASN A 127 5.80 -1.91 -9.40
N THR A 128 5.73 -2.59 -8.27
CA THR A 128 6.84 -2.64 -7.29
C THR A 128 7.95 -3.62 -7.69
N ILE A 129 7.66 -4.47 -8.65
CA ILE A 129 8.65 -5.36 -9.26
C ILE A 129 8.76 -4.99 -10.74
N PRO A 130 9.94 -4.57 -11.21
CA PRO A 130 10.13 -4.17 -12.60
C PRO A 130 9.96 -5.36 -13.57
N GLY A 131 9.36 -5.09 -14.72
CA GLY A 131 9.28 -6.03 -15.84
C GLY A 131 10.53 -6.05 -16.69
N PRO A 132 10.57 -6.86 -17.76
CA PRO A 132 11.67 -6.88 -18.71
C PRO A 132 11.94 -5.47 -19.25
N ASP A 133 13.22 -5.13 -19.40
CA ASP A 133 13.71 -3.84 -19.88
C ASP A 133 13.46 -2.64 -18.96
N GLU A 134 12.82 -2.84 -17.80
CA GLU A 134 12.68 -1.83 -16.75
C GLU A 134 13.88 -1.86 -15.79
N PRO A 135 14.37 -0.70 -15.30
CA PRO A 135 15.46 -0.64 -14.31
C PRO A 135 15.12 -1.47 -13.05
N GLY A 136 16.07 -2.31 -12.64
CA GLY A 136 15.89 -3.20 -11.47
C GLY A 136 15.47 -4.64 -11.85
N ASN A 137 14.96 -4.92 -13.03
CA ASN A 137 14.57 -6.28 -13.43
C ASN A 137 15.75 -7.28 -13.40
N GLN A 138 16.96 -6.82 -13.70
CA GLN A 138 18.18 -7.63 -13.65
C GLN A 138 18.52 -8.16 -12.24
N THR A 139 17.86 -7.67 -11.21
CA THR A 139 18.00 -8.16 -9.82
C THR A 139 17.09 -9.35 -9.51
N TRP A 140 16.33 -9.83 -10.50
CA TRP A 140 15.45 -10.99 -10.42
C TRP A 140 15.93 -12.09 -11.36
N ALA A 141 16.16 -13.28 -10.84
CA ALA A 141 16.60 -14.41 -11.66
C ALA A 141 15.47 -14.90 -12.58
N GLY A 142 15.73 -14.96 -13.89
CA GLY A 142 14.80 -15.50 -14.87
C GLY A 142 13.42 -14.82 -14.86
N GLU A 143 12.37 -15.61 -14.69
CA GLU A 143 10.98 -15.14 -14.70
C GLU A 143 10.42 -14.93 -13.27
N SER A 144 11.25 -15.00 -12.20
CA SER A 144 10.78 -14.88 -10.81
C SER A 144 10.10 -13.55 -10.50
N TRP A 145 10.40 -12.50 -11.27
CA TRP A 145 9.75 -11.19 -11.18
C TRP A 145 8.22 -11.23 -11.37
N ARG A 146 7.69 -12.24 -12.10
CA ARG A 146 6.25 -12.35 -12.40
C ARG A 146 5.40 -12.63 -11.18
N THR A 147 5.95 -13.33 -10.21
CA THR A 147 5.29 -13.80 -8.99
C THR A 147 6.08 -13.41 -7.74
N GLY A 148 6.88 -12.37 -7.85
CA GLY A 148 7.88 -12.01 -6.86
C GLY A 148 7.34 -11.28 -5.62
N GLY A 149 6.04 -11.19 -5.40
CA GLY A 149 5.46 -10.58 -4.20
C GLY A 149 5.61 -9.05 -4.19
N SER A 150 6.40 -8.53 -3.27
CA SER A 150 6.61 -7.08 -3.05
C SER A 150 5.32 -6.28 -2.89
N PRO A 151 4.39 -6.72 -2.02
CA PRO A 151 3.10 -6.07 -1.83
C PRO A 151 3.22 -4.70 -1.15
N THR A 152 2.14 -3.91 -1.20
CA THR A 152 2.06 -2.53 -0.70
C THR A 152 0.91 -2.39 0.31
N TRP A 153 0.83 -3.30 1.26
CA TRP A 153 -0.33 -3.60 2.09
C TRP A 153 -0.53 -2.68 3.31
N ILE A 154 0.32 -1.67 3.53
CA ILE A 154 0.10 -0.57 4.48
C ILE A 154 0.13 0.76 3.75
N THR A 155 -0.64 1.74 4.26
CA THR A 155 -0.77 3.09 3.71
C THR A 155 0.55 3.85 3.81
N GLY A 156 0.93 4.54 2.74
CA GLY A 156 2.08 5.42 2.69
C GLY A 156 1.82 6.84 3.23
N SER A 157 2.71 7.77 2.91
CA SER A 157 2.60 9.20 3.25
C SER A 157 2.76 10.06 2.00
N TYR A 158 2.19 11.27 2.04
CA TYR A 158 2.25 12.23 0.95
C TYR A 158 2.85 13.55 1.43
N ASP A 159 3.81 14.08 0.67
CA ASP A 159 4.35 15.41 0.85
C ASP A 159 3.79 16.35 -0.23
N PRO A 160 2.89 17.29 0.12
CA PRO A 160 2.28 18.18 -0.86
C PRO A 160 3.26 19.25 -1.40
N ASP A 161 4.35 19.55 -0.68
CA ASP A 161 5.33 20.56 -1.11
C ASP A 161 6.25 20.00 -2.19
N LEU A 162 6.60 18.72 -2.09
CA LEU A 162 7.45 18.01 -3.05
C LEU A 162 6.63 17.28 -4.12
N ASP A 163 5.32 17.14 -3.91
CA ASP A 163 4.42 16.31 -4.71
C ASP A 163 4.88 14.85 -4.80
N LEU A 164 5.37 14.31 -3.68
CA LEU A 164 5.90 12.96 -3.57
C LEU A 164 5.03 12.08 -2.66
N VAL A 165 4.73 10.88 -3.15
CA VAL A 165 4.11 9.80 -2.39
C VAL A 165 5.21 8.85 -1.94
N TYR A 166 5.34 8.63 -0.63
CA TYR A 166 6.27 7.66 -0.07
C TYR A 166 5.52 6.40 0.32
N TRP A 167 5.98 5.26 -0.16
CA TRP A 167 5.31 3.99 0.11
C TRP A 167 6.31 2.88 0.35
N GLY A 168 6.01 2.04 1.35
CA GLY A 168 6.80 0.87 1.66
C GLY A 168 6.36 -0.36 0.85
N THR A 169 7.32 -1.18 0.48
CA THR A 169 7.07 -2.46 -0.18
C THR A 169 7.40 -3.62 0.74
N GLY A 170 6.60 -4.67 0.64
CA GLY A 170 6.79 -5.89 1.39
C GLY A 170 7.86 -6.81 0.83
N ASN A 171 7.98 -7.96 1.46
CA ASN A 171 8.95 -8.99 1.14
C ASN A 171 8.81 -9.53 -0.28
N PRO A 172 9.91 -10.07 -0.86
CA PRO A 172 9.85 -10.79 -2.12
C PRO A 172 9.27 -12.20 -1.93
N GLY A 173 8.52 -12.69 -2.91
CA GLY A 173 7.95 -14.03 -2.93
C GLY A 173 8.78 -15.04 -3.72
N PRO A 174 8.82 -16.32 -3.32
CA PRO A 174 8.30 -16.91 -2.09
C PRO A 174 9.13 -16.48 -0.87
N ASP A 175 8.46 -16.22 0.25
CA ASP A 175 8.99 -15.49 1.40
C ASP A 175 10.37 -15.96 1.89
N TRP A 176 10.49 -17.22 2.30
CA TRP A 176 11.72 -17.78 2.89
C TRP A 176 12.60 -18.55 1.90
N ASN A 177 12.14 -18.75 0.67
CA ASN A 177 12.91 -19.46 -0.36
C ASN A 177 13.53 -18.48 -1.37
N GLY A 178 14.68 -17.90 -1.02
CA GLY A 178 15.43 -17.00 -1.88
C GLY A 178 16.11 -17.69 -3.09
N ASP A 179 16.34 -18.98 -3.03
CA ASP A 179 17.11 -19.73 -4.06
C ASP A 179 16.45 -19.65 -5.45
N VAL A 180 15.14 -19.50 -5.52
CA VAL A 180 14.36 -19.42 -6.77
C VAL A 180 14.29 -18.02 -7.35
N ARG A 181 14.76 -17.00 -6.62
CA ARG A 181 14.72 -15.59 -6.98
C ARG A 181 16.05 -14.87 -6.72
N MET A 182 17.16 -15.48 -7.11
CA MET A 182 18.50 -14.93 -6.90
C MET A 182 18.63 -13.49 -7.36
N GLY A 183 19.41 -12.70 -6.64
CA GLY A 183 19.63 -11.26 -6.81
C GLY A 183 18.98 -10.44 -5.70
N ASP A 184 19.12 -9.12 -5.74
CA ASP A 184 18.66 -8.21 -4.69
C ASP A 184 17.14 -8.04 -4.61
N ASN A 185 16.41 -8.45 -5.67
CA ASN A 185 14.95 -8.42 -5.78
C ASN A 185 14.33 -7.01 -5.64
N LEU A 186 14.84 -6.05 -6.42
CA LEU A 186 14.27 -4.70 -6.46
C LEU A 186 12.83 -4.71 -7.02
N TYR A 187 11.90 -3.97 -6.42
CA TYR A 187 12.03 -3.06 -5.28
C TYR A 187 11.30 -3.63 -4.05
N SER A 188 11.52 -4.89 -3.68
CA SER A 188 11.03 -5.44 -2.42
C SER A 188 11.77 -4.81 -1.23
N ASP A 189 11.15 -4.83 -0.07
CA ASP A 189 11.70 -4.30 1.20
C ASP A 189 12.29 -2.90 1.07
N SER A 190 11.58 -2.03 0.36
CA SER A 190 12.06 -0.70 -0.01
C SER A 190 11.10 0.40 0.40
N ALA A 191 11.64 1.59 0.62
CA ALA A 191 10.90 2.83 0.49
C ALA A 191 10.93 3.28 -0.97
N LEU A 192 9.76 3.58 -1.54
CA LEU A 192 9.62 4.18 -2.86
C LEU A 192 9.14 5.62 -2.69
N ALA A 193 9.73 6.56 -3.43
CA ALA A 193 9.19 7.90 -3.62
C ALA A 193 8.66 8.01 -5.05
N LEU A 194 7.36 8.21 -5.17
CA LEU A 194 6.68 8.30 -6.45
C LEU A 194 6.17 9.73 -6.66
N ASN A 195 6.25 10.22 -7.88
CA ASN A 195 5.57 11.45 -8.26
C ASN A 195 4.06 11.33 -8.06
N GLY A 196 3.46 12.23 -7.30
CA GLY A 196 2.05 12.15 -6.89
C GLY A 196 1.05 12.24 -8.04
N VAL A 197 1.45 12.80 -9.20
CA VAL A 197 0.58 12.94 -10.37
C VAL A 197 0.74 11.80 -11.36
N THR A 198 1.99 11.38 -11.61
CA THR A 198 2.31 10.43 -12.68
C THR A 198 2.55 9.01 -12.21
N GLY A 199 2.83 8.82 -10.90
CA GLY A 199 3.26 7.55 -10.33
C GLY A 199 4.69 7.15 -10.70
N ASN A 200 5.45 7.98 -11.40
CA ASN A 200 6.84 7.69 -11.75
C ASN A 200 7.70 7.55 -10.50
N LEU A 201 8.57 6.55 -10.50
CA LEU A 201 9.56 6.36 -9.44
C LEU A 201 10.64 7.45 -9.57
N GLU A 202 10.76 8.30 -8.54
CA GLU A 202 11.77 9.36 -8.45
C GLU A 202 13.04 8.85 -7.77
N TRP A 203 12.88 8.14 -6.66
CA TRP A 203 13.95 7.45 -5.95
C TRP A 203 13.44 6.28 -5.13
N TYR A 204 14.35 5.40 -4.72
CA TYR A 204 14.08 4.31 -3.79
C TYR A 204 15.25 4.11 -2.81
N PHE A 205 14.94 3.47 -1.69
CA PHE A 205 15.95 2.96 -0.75
C PHE A 205 15.55 1.55 -0.32
N GLN A 206 16.38 0.55 -0.65
CA GLN A 206 16.13 -0.83 -0.26
C GLN A 206 16.74 -1.10 1.11
N PHE A 207 15.91 -1.46 2.09
CA PHE A 207 16.34 -1.72 3.47
C PHE A 207 16.94 -3.12 3.63
N THR A 208 16.45 -4.10 2.90
CA THR A 208 16.85 -5.51 3.01
C THR A 208 16.90 -6.15 1.62
N PRO A 209 18.09 -6.14 0.95
CA PRO A 209 18.28 -6.90 -0.28
C PRO A 209 18.09 -8.39 -0.04
N HIS A 210 17.45 -9.08 -0.98
CA HIS A 210 17.26 -10.53 -0.96
C HIS A 210 16.68 -11.07 0.36
N ASP A 211 15.64 -10.42 0.87
CA ASP A 211 15.03 -10.81 2.14
C ASP A 211 14.53 -12.28 2.10
N ILE A 212 14.92 -13.05 3.11
CA ILE A 212 14.48 -14.44 3.35
C ILE A 212 13.86 -14.61 4.75
N HIS A 213 13.43 -13.51 5.38
CA HIS A 213 12.93 -13.47 6.75
C HIS A 213 11.52 -12.92 6.86
N ASP A 214 10.91 -12.49 5.75
CA ASP A 214 9.60 -11.84 5.74
C ASP A 214 9.59 -10.55 6.59
N TRP A 215 10.57 -9.66 6.36
CA TRP A 215 10.72 -8.46 7.17
C TRP A 215 9.85 -7.29 6.74
N ASP A 216 9.35 -7.27 5.51
CA ASP A 216 8.40 -6.26 5.05
C ASP A 216 8.77 -4.80 5.40
N ALA A 217 9.25 -4.03 4.48
CA ALA A 217 9.49 -2.60 4.71
C ALA A 217 8.25 -1.75 4.41
N ILE A 218 7.14 -2.04 5.09
CA ILE A 218 5.83 -1.42 4.83
C ILE A 218 5.38 -0.42 5.91
N GLN A 219 6.24 -0.11 6.87
CA GLN A 219 5.91 0.79 7.96
C GLN A 219 5.57 2.19 7.42
N VAL A 220 4.64 2.88 8.09
CA VAL A 220 4.22 4.21 7.67
C VAL A 220 5.38 5.20 7.78
N PRO A 221 5.81 5.86 6.68
CA PRO A 221 6.85 6.86 6.74
C PRO A 221 6.41 8.07 7.55
N ILE A 222 7.27 8.53 8.46
CA ILE A 222 7.06 9.78 9.21
C ILE A 222 7.86 10.88 8.53
N LEU A 223 7.18 11.91 8.06
CA LEU A 223 7.80 13.05 7.39
C LEU A 223 8.01 14.19 8.39
N GLY A 224 9.17 14.83 8.33
CA GLY A 224 9.49 15.96 9.21
C GLY A 224 10.61 16.82 8.63
N ASP A 225 10.75 18.03 9.19
CA ASP A 225 11.86 18.92 8.92
C ASP A 225 12.70 19.03 10.20
N ILE A 226 13.97 18.69 10.11
CA ILE A 226 14.87 18.67 11.27
C ILE A 226 16.15 19.45 10.99
N MET A 227 16.78 19.93 12.05
CA MET A 227 18.14 20.45 11.99
C MET A 227 19.11 19.26 11.98
N TYR A 228 19.83 19.08 10.88
CA TYR A 228 20.83 18.02 10.73
C TYR A 228 22.14 18.65 10.24
N GLU A 229 23.24 18.43 10.98
CA GLU A 229 24.59 18.99 10.70
C GLU A 229 24.60 20.50 10.43
N GLY A 230 23.71 21.25 11.09
CA GLY A 230 23.64 22.73 11.02
C GLY A 230 22.73 23.26 9.89
N GLU A 231 22.09 22.41 9.14
CA GLU A 231 21.15 22.76 8.06
C GLU A 231 19.77 22.17 8.31
N MET A 232 18.72 22.87 7.84
CA MET A 232 17.35 22.30 7.83
C MET A 232 17.26 21.29 6.72
N ARG A 233 16.92 20.04 7.07
CA ARG A 233 16.75 18.94 6.12
C ARG A 233 15.31 18.44 6.18
N LYS A 234 14.72 18.22 5.02
CA LYS A 234 13.47 17.50 4.88
C LYS A 234 13.76 16.02 5.01
N VAL A 235 13.22 15.37 6.02
CA VAL A 235 13.54 13.96 6.31
C VAL A 235 12.33 13.06 6.29
N MET A 236 12.60 11.81 5.97
CA MET A 236 11.69 10.68 6.15
C MET A 236 12.30 9.75 7.19
N MET A 237 11.55 9.47 8.25
CA MET A 237 11.95 8.61 9.36
C MET A 237 11.23 7.28 9.26
N TRP A 238 11.97 6.16 9.42
CA TRP A 238 11.48 4.82 9.19
C TRP A 238 11.94 3.83 10.27
N ALA A 239 11.01 3.35 11.09
CA ALA A 239 11.27 2.27 12.03
C ALA A 239 11.01 0.93 11.34
N ASN A 240 12.04 0.29 10.81
CA ASN A 240 11.91 -0.90 9.98
C ASN A 240 11.87 -2.20 10.80
N ARG A 241 11.19 -3.25 10.30
CA ARG A 241 11.11 -4.58 10.94
C ARG A 241 12.45 -5.31 11.00
N ASN A 242 13.44 -4.92 10.20
CA ASN A 242 14.81 -5.43 10.31
C ASN A 242 15.56 -4.92 11.57
N ALA A 243 14.83 -4.27 12.50
CA ALA A 243 15.28 -3.76 13.79
C ALA A 243 16.19 -2.52 13.73
N PHE A 244 16.26 -1.85 12.58
CA PHE A 244 16.94 -0.57 12.43
C PHE A 244 15.95 0.59 12.29
N TYR A 245 16.40 1.76 12.74
CA TYR A 245 15.71 3.01 12.51
C TYR A 245 16.52 3.82 11.50
N TYR A 246 15.85 4.27 10.44
CA TYR A 246 16.49 4.99 9.34
C TYR A 246 15.98 6.42 9.29
N THR A 247 16.86 7.34 8.97
CA THR A 247 16.51 8.71 8.57
C THR A 247 17.08 8.95 7.18
N LEU A 248 16.21 9.21 6.23
CA LEU A 248 16.54 9.50 4.84
C LEU A 248 16.20 10.96 4.53
N ASP A 249 16.98 11.59 3.66
CA ASP A 249 16.54 12.82 3.00
C ASP A 249 15.35 12.50 2.10
N ARG A 250 14.19 13.15 2.32
CA ARG A 250 12.97 12.76 1.62
C ARG A 250 12.85 13.33 0.21
N GLU A 251 13.75 14.27 -0.19
CA GLU A 251 13.81 14.76 -1.56
C GLU A 251 14.63 13.84 -2.46
N THR A 252 15.68 13.20 -1.90
CA THR A 252 16.68 12.48 -2.70
C THR A 252 16.81 11.01 -2.38
N GLY A 253 16.29 10.54 -1.23
CA GLY A 253 16.50 9.19 -0.72
C GLY A 253 17.89 8.98 -0.08
N GLU A 254 18.72 10.03 0.09
CA GLU A 254 20.02 9.92 0.73
C GLU A 254 19.89 9.40 2.16
N PHE A 255 20.68 8.38 2.50
CA PHE A 255 20.77 7.87 3.87
C PHE A 255 21.53 8.85 4.75
N LEU A 256 20.90 9.30 5.84
CA LEU A 256 21.50 10.26 6.78
C LEU A 256 21.93 9.58 8.08
N VAL A 257 21.05 8.74 8.65
CA VAL A 257 21.30 8.03 9.91
C VAL A 257 20.62 6.67 9.90
#